data_dcc2ee3d6cb9d7f42bb6a9c8eb8933b2
#
_entry.id   dcc2ee3d6cb9d7f42bb6a9c8eb8933b2
#
_cell.length_a   1.000
_cell.length_b   1.000
_cell.length_c   1.000
_cell.angle_alpha   90.00
_cell.angle_beta   90.00
_cell.angle_gamma   90.00
#
_symmetry.space_group_name_H-M   'P 1'
#
loop_
_entity.id
_entity.type
_entity.pdbx_description
1 polymer ?
#
loop_
_entity_poly.entity_id
_entity_poly.type
_entity_poly.pdbx_seq_one_letter_code
_entity_poly.pdbx_strand_id
1 'polypeptide(L)'
;MTNKFDLEATVKSFISATGSGALMGKSFLAGINHVVASDDTTVVLRFAQRCKARGDAGAYSAVLNTFSKIYVGTEINMKGGKIVGLRIKNATLSNSAVEALHTL
;
A
#
# COMPACT_ATOMS: atom_id res chain seq x y z
N MET A 1 10.36 12.68 -22.08
CA MET A 1 9.67 11.44 -21.73
C MET A 1 9.19 11.49 -20.29
N THR A 2 7.93 11.30 -20.08
CA THR A 2 7.38 11.30 -18.74
C THR A 2 7.49 9.92 -18.11
N ASN A 3 8.01 9.88 -16.89
CA ASN A 3 8.01 8.65 -16.10
C ASN A 3 6.61 8.43 -15.59
N LYS A 4 5.88 7.57 -16.25
CA LYS A 4 4.57 7.17 -15.78
C LYS A 4 4.71 6.14 -14.68
N PHE A 5 3.97 6.35 -13.59
CA PHE A 5 3.86 5.32 -12.56
C PHE A 5 3.19 4.09 -13.18
N ASP A 6 3.84 2.95 -13.10
CA ASP A 6 3.29 1.69 -13.62
C ASP A 6 2.72 0.88 -12.46
N LEU A 7 1.41 0.92 -12.30
CA LEU A 7 0.71 0.24 -11.21
C LEU A 7 0.93 -1.27 -11.26
N GLU A 8 0.78 -1.87 -12.43
CA GLU A 8 0.91 -3.33 -12.55
C GLU A 8 2.33 -3.80 -12.25
N ALA A 9 3.33 -3.11 -12.76
CA ALA A 9 4.73 -3.46 -12.50
C ALA A 9 5.07 -3.29 -11.02
N THR A 10 4.56 -2.23 -10.39
CA THR A 10 4.79 -1.96 -8.98
C THR A 10 4.15 -3.04 -8.09
N VAL A 11 2.91 -3.42 -8.39
CA VAL A 11 2.21 -4.47 -7.65
C VAL A 11 2.94 -5.80 -7.80
N LYS A 12 3.35 -6.14 -9.01
CA LYS A 12 4.07 -7.39 -9.29
C LYS A 12 5.39 -7.45 -8.52
N SER A 13 6.15 -6.35 -8.53
CA SER A 13 7.41 -6.27 -7.80
C SER A 13 7.20 -6.39 -6.29
N PHE A 14 6.16 -5.75 -5.77
CA PHE A 14 5.82 -5.83 -4.35
C PHE A 14 5.50 -7.28 -3.95
N ILE A 15 4.66 -7.95 -4.71
CA ILE A 15 4.27 -9.33 -4.42
C ILE A 15 5.47 -10.27 -4.46
N SER A 16 6.38 -10.08 -5.40
CA SER A 16 7.63 -10.85 -5.46
C SER A 16 8.49 -10.61 -4.23
N ALA A 17 8.57 -9.37 -3.77
CA ALA A 17 9.36 -9.01 -2.60
C ALA A 17 8.80 -9.58 -1.30
N THR A 18 7.47 -9.66 -1.16
CA THR A 18 6.86 -10.20 0.07
C THR A 18 7.27 -11.65 0.30
N GLY A 19 7.52 -12.41 -0.76
CA GLY A 19 7.98 -13.78 -0.65
C GLY A 19 9.33 -13.91 0.03
N SER A 20 10.15 -12.85 0.04
CA SER A 20 11.44 -12.82 0.71
C SER A 20 11.40 -12.06 2.03
N GLY A 21 10.23 -11.65 2.48
CA GLY A 21 10.07 -10.90 3.73
C GLY A 21 10.37 -9.42 3.61
N ALA A 22 10.59 -8.91 2.41
CA ALA A 22 10.95 -7.50 2.18
C ALA A 22 9.70 -6.64 1.98
N LEU A 23 8.76 -6.69 2.93
CA LEU A 23 7.49 -5.98 2.85
C LEU A 23 7.67 -4.47 2.61
N MET A 24 8.62 -3.86 3.29
CA MET A 24 8.88 -2.42 3.20
C MET A 24 9.92 -2.10 2.12
N GLY A 25 9.97 -2.88 1.04
CA GLY A 25 10.91 -2.66 -0.03
C GLY A 25 10.54 -1.46 -0.92
N LYS A 26 11.35 -1.28 -1.96
CA LYS A 26 11.20 -0.15 -2.88
C LYS A 26 9.82 -0.08 -3.54
N SER A 27 9.21 -1.23 -3.83
CA SER A 27 7.91 -1.26 -4.50
C SER A 27 6.80 -0.73 -3.60
N PHE A 28 6.84 -1.07 -2.31
CA PHE A 28 5.87 -0.53 -1.36
C PHE A 28 6.03 0.99 -1.23
N LEU A 29 7.27 1.44 -1.09
CA LEU A 29 7.58 2.87 -1.01
C LEU A 29 7.14 3.61 -2.27
N ALA A 30 7.36 3.04 -3.45
CA ALA A 30 6.91 3.62 -4.70
C ALA A 30 5.39 3.78 -4.72
N GLY A 31 4.67 2.78 -4.22
CA GLY A 31 3.22 2.84 -4.11
C GLY A 31 2.76 3.95 -3.17
N ILE A 32 3.39 4.07 -2.00
CA ILE A 32 3.07 5.12 -1.04
C ILE A 32 3.35 6.50 -1.63
N ASN A 33 4.48 6.68 -2.30
CA ASN A 33 4.81 7.95 -2.93
C ASN A 33 3.78 8.34 -3.99
N HIS A 34 3.29 7.36 -4.74
CA HIS A 34 2.23 7.59 -5.73
C HIS A 34 0.95 8.07 -5.07
N VAL A 35 0.55 7.45 -3.94
CA VAL A 35 -0.65 7.86 -3.20
C VAL A 35 -0.49 9.29 -2.67
N VAL A 36 0.68 9.61 -2.11
CA VAL A 36 0.94 10.96 -1.58
C VAL A 36 0.85 12.00 -2.68
N ALA A 37 1.33 11.68 -3.87
CA ALA A 37 1.35 12.63 -4.99
C ALA A 37 -0.02 12.77 -5.68
N SER A 38 -0.83 11.73 -5.72
CA SER A 38 -2.05 11.70 -6.54
C SER A 38 -3.35 11.47 -5.77
N ASP A 39 -3.28 11.12 -4.49
CA ASP A 39 -4.41 10.68 -3.66
C ASP A 39 -5.10 9.42 -4.20
N ASP A 40 -4.46 8.69 -5.10
CA ASP A 40 -4.99 7.47 -5.69
C ASP A 40 -4.51 6.26 -4.87
N THR A 41 -5.41 5.66 -4.11
CA THR A 41 -5.10 4.53 -3.22
C THR A 41 -5.09 3.17 -3.95
N THR A 42 -5.36 3.15 -5.24
CA THR A 42 -5.52 1.91 -6.01
C THR A 42 -4.31 0.98 -5.86
N VAL A 43 -3.10 1.51 -5.90
CA VAL A 43 -1.89 0.69 -5.80
C VAL A 43 -1.82 -0.05 -4.47
N VAL A 44 -2.11 0.63 -3.36
CA VAL A 44 -2.10 0.00 -2.02
C VAL A 44 -3.25 -0.99 -1.88
N LEU A 45 -4.41 -0.66 -2.43
CA LEU A 45 -5.54 -1.58 -2.47
C LEU A 45 -5.15 -2.87 -3.20
N ARG A 46 -4.45 -2.76 -4.34
CA ARG A 46 -3.99 -3.92 -5.09
C ARG A 46 -2.96 -4.72 -4.32
N PHE A 47 -2.05 -4.06 -3.59
CA PHE A 47 -1.11 -4.77 -2.72
C PHE A 47 -1.87 -5.67 -1.73
N ALA A 48 -2.85 -5.09 -1.04
CA ALA A 48 -3.64 -5.83 -0.06
C ALA A 48 -4.44 -6.96 -0.70
N GLN A 49 -5.10 -6.69 -1.82
CA GLN A 49 -5.89 -7.71 -2.52
C GLN A 49 -5.03 -8.88 -2.98
N ARG A 50 -3.83 -8.62 -3.49
CA ARG A 50 -2.92 -9.67 -3.95
C ARG A 50 -2.39 -10.50 -2.78
N CYS A 51 -2.03 -9.86 -1.67
CA CYS A 51 -1.58 -10.58 -0.48
C CYS A 51 -2.68 -11.50 0.04
N LYS A 52 -3.91 -11.00 0.08
CA LYS A 52 -5.06 -11.80 0.51
C LYS A 52 -5.29 -13.00 -0.40
N ALA A 53 -5.21 -12.78 -1.72
CA ALA A 53 -5.45 -13.83 -2.71
C ALA A 53 -4.42 -14.96 -2.62
N ARG A 54 -3.17 -14.65 -2.28
CA ARG A 54 -2.14 -15.68 -2.15
C ARG A 54 -2.06 -16.28 -0.74
N GLY A 55 -2.97 -15.88 0.16
CA GLY A 55 -3.03 -16.43 1.51
C GLY A 55 -1.97 -15.91 2.45
N ASP A 56 -1.35 -14.78 2.14
CA ASP A 56 -0.32 -14.19 3.00
C ASP A 56 -0.96 -13.20 3.97
N ALA A 57 -1.51 -13.71 5.05
CA ALA A 57 -2.20 -12.91 6.05
C ALA A 57 -1.26 -11.92 6.74
N GLY A 58 -0.02 -12.30 6.95
CA GLY A 58 0.97 -11.41 7.57
C GLY A 58 1.25 -10.17 6.72
N ALA A 59 1.51 -10.36 5.43
CA ALA A 59 1.75 -9.26 4.51
C ALA A 59 0.50 -8.41 4.34
N TYR A 60 -0.67 -9.03 4.25
CA TYR A 60 -1.94 -8.33 4.14
C TYR A 60 -2.15 -7.38 5.32
N SER A 61 -2.00 -7.89 6.55
CA SER A 61 -2.14 -7.07 7.75
C SER A 61 -1.10 -5.96 7.82
N ALA A 62 0.14 -6.25 7.45
CA ALA A 62 1.22 -5.27 7.49
C ALA A 62 0.97 -4.12 6.51
N VAL A 63 0.48 -4.41 5.31
CA VAL A 63 0.13 -3.38 4.32
C VAL A 63 -0.92 -2.43 4.90
N LEU A 64 -2.01 -2.99 5.42
CA LEU A 64 -3.11 -2.18 5.95
C LEU A 64 -2.70 -1.40 7.20
N ASN A 65 -1.98 -2.03 8.12
CA ASN A 65 -1.54 -1.36 9.34
C ASN A 65 -0.56 -0.22 9.04
N THR A 66 0.38 -0.45 8.14
CA THR A 66 1.36 0.57 7.76
C THR A 66 0.67 1.73 7.05
N PHE A 67 -0.23 1.43 6.13
CA PHE A 67 -0.97 2.47 5.41
C PHE A 67 -1.82 3.30 6.36
N SER A 68 -2.45 2.66 7.36
CA SER A 68 -3.26 3.36 8.36
C SER A 68 -2.44 4.26 9.28
N LYS A 69 -1.16 3.97 9.45
CA LYS A 69 -0.26 4.84 10.20
C LYS A 69 0.17 6.05 9.37
N ILE A 70 0.29 5.86 8.06
CA ILE A 70 0.64 6.95 7.12
C ILE A 70 -0.54 7.88 6.93
N TYR A 71 -1.72 7.33 6.72
CA TYR A 71 -2.96 8.09 6.59
C TYR A 71 -3.87 7.73 7.77
N VAL A 72 -3.77 8.53 8.84
CA VAL A 72 -4.54 8.30 10.06
C VAL A 72 -6.00 8.59 9.78
N GLY A 73 -6.86 7.62 10.00
CA GLY A 73 -8.29 7.72 9.70
C GLY A 73 -8.69 7.11 8.36
N THR A 74 -7.81 6.32 7.75
CA THR A 74 -8.14 5.61 6.52
C THR A 74 -9.37 4.72 6.72
N GLU A 75 -10.29 4.79 5.78
CA GLU A 75 -11.45 3.91 5.76
C GLU A 75 -11.17 2.70 4.90
N ILE A 76 -11.40 1.52 5.47
CA ILE A 76 -11.18 0.24 4.79
C ILE A 76 -12.56 -0.37 4.51
N ASN A 77 -12.89 -0.55 3.23
CA ASN A 77 -14.16 -1.14 2.82
C ASN A 77 -13.98 -2.61 2.52
N MET A 78 -14.79 -3.43 3.18
CA MET A 78 -14.76 -4.89 3.02
C MET A 78 -16.08 -5.37 2.45
N LYS A 79 -16.02 -6.44 1.65
CA LYS A 79 -17.22 -7.10 1.12
C LYS A 79 -16.94 -8.59 0.97
N GLY A 80 -17.75 -9.41 1.64
CA GLY A 80 -17.59 -10.85 1.58
C GLY A 80 -16.24 -11.35 2.05
N GLY A 81 -15.65 -10.69 3.05
CA GLY A 81 -14.34 -11.03 3.58
C GLY A 81 -13.16 -10.55 2.73
N LYS A 82 -13.44 -9.78 1.69
CA LYS A 82 -12.41 -9.23 0.80
C LYS A 82 -12.37 -7.73 0.89
N ILE A 83 -11.16 -7.17 0.81
CA ILE A 83 -11.02 -5.72 0.76
C ILE A 83 -11.38 -5.22 -0.65
N VAL A 84 -12.27 -4.24 -0.71
CA VAL A 84 -12.77 -3.70 -1.99
C VAL A 84 -12.49 -2.22 -2.16
N GLY A 85 -12.04 -1.53 -1.11
CA GLY A 85 -11.72 -0.11 -1.22
C GLY A 85 -10.91 0.42 -0.06
N LEU A 86 -10.15 1.46 -0.33
CA LEU A 86 -9.41 2.25 0.67
C LEU A 86 -9.73 3.71 0.40
N ARG A 87 -10.21 4.43 1.42
CA ARG A 87 -10.53 5.84 1.30
C ARG A 87 -9.70 6.66 2.27
N ILE A 88 -9.10 7.73 1.77
CA ILE A 88 -8.30 8.66 2.57
C ILE A 88 -8.91 10.06 2.61
N LYS A 89 -10.14 10.22 2.13
CA LYS A 89 -10.82 11.51 2.06
C LYS A 89 -10.85 12.23 3.42
N ASN A 90 -11.11 11.48 4.48
CA ASN A 90 -11.17 12.02 5.84
C ASN A 90 -9.94 11.64 6.67
N ALA A 91 -8.91 11.15 6.03
CA ALA A 91 -7.68 10.76 6.70
C ALA A 91 -6.68 11.92 6.74
N THR A 92 -5.78 11.86 7.72
CA THR A 92 -4.72 12.85 7.88
C THR A 92 -3.38 12.21 7.54
N LEU A 93 -2.65 12.80 6.61
CA LEU A 93 -1.33 12.33 6.24
C LEU A 93 -0.33 12.59 7.38
N SER A 94 0.37 11.55 7.80
CA SER A 94 1.43 11.66 8.80
C SER A 94 2.77 11.75 8.09
N ASN A 95 3.33 12.94 8.00
CA ASN A 95 4.63 13.16 7.36
C ASN A 95 5.75 12.40 8.08
N SER A 96 5.69 12.29 9.40
CA SER A 96 6.71 11.57 10.16
C SER A 96 6.67 10.06 9.85
N ALA A 97 5.48 9.49 9.61
CA ALA A 97 5.38 8.09 9.22
C ALA A 97 5.95 7.85 7.82
N VAL A 98 5.73 8.80 6.89
CA VAL A 98 6.30 8.72 5.54
C VAL A 98 7.83 8.81 5.61
N GLU A 99 8.36 9.73 6.41
CA GLU A 99 9.82 9.87 6.58
C GLU A 99 10.43 8.62 7.19
N ALA A 100 9.77 8.02 8.18
CA ALA A 100 10.24 6.78 8.78
C ALA A 100 10.33 5.66 7.74
N LEU A 101 9.38 5.61 6.81
CA LEU A 101 9.39 4.64 5.74
C LEU A 101 10.57 4.86 4.79
N HIS A 102 10.91 6.11 4.51
CA HIS A 102 12.03 6.45 3.62
C HIS A 102 13.40 6.10 4.22
N THR A 103 13.48 5.99 5.55
CA THR A 103 14.76 5.71 6.23
C THR A 103 15.00 4.22 6.48
N LEU A 104 14.08 3.37 6.08
CA LEU A 104 14.22 1.91 6.24
C LEU A 104 15.23 1.29 5.29
#